data_6d039f1758876e2c734ed1b7b62a628b
#
_entry.id   6d039f1758876e2c734ed1b7b62a628b
#
_cell.length_a   1.000
_cell.length_b   1.000
_cell.length_c   1.000
_cell.angle_alpha   90.00
_cell.angle_beta   90.00
_cell.angle_gamma   90.00
#
_symmetry.space_group_name_H-M   'P 1'
#
loop_
_entity.id
_entity.type
_entity.pdbx_description
1 polymer ?
#
loop_
_entity_poly.entity_id
_entity_poly.type
_entity_poly.pdbx_seq_one_letter_code
_entity_poly.pdbx_strand_id
1 'polypeptide(L)'
;FPDRFCCSGQPKRDIPYGRRLRQDWGNLPEFLPNAQGEITNSDYFGGDLRGIEEHLDYLVDLGVTCLYLNPIFEAHSNHRYNTADFRKIDPLLGTEEDFISLCRAAKERGIAVVLDGVFNHTGSDSIYFNKEGRYGENTGAYRDPQSPYRSWYHFINYPNSYESWWGFNTLPNVE
;
A
#
# COMPACT_ATOMS: atom_id res chain seq x y z
N PHE A 1 6.29 -5.02 8.72
CA PHE A 1 5.52 -5.30 7.51
C PHE A 1 4.13 -5.77 7.92
N PRO A 2 3.10 -4.87 7.97
CA PRO A 2 1.80 -5.18 8.59
C PRO A 2 1.13 -6.46 8.07
N ASP A 3 1.12 -6.66 6.75
CA ASP A 3 0.52 -7.84 6.11
C ASP A 3 1.09 -9.19 6.62
N ARG A 4 2.30 -9.16 7.17
CA ARG A 4 3.08 -10.37 7.57
C ARG A 4 3.27 -10.49 9.07
N PHE A 5 2.71 -9.57 9.87
CA PHE A 5 2.94 -9.55 11.31
C PHE A 5 1.92 -10.39 12.07
N CYS A 6 0.66 -9.99 12.05
CA CYS A 6 -0.43 -10.72 12.70
C CYS A 6 -1.77 -10.42 12.05
N CYS A 7 -2.58 -11.45 11.86
CA CYS A 7 -3.96 -11.33 11.42
C CYS A 7 -4.89 -11.37 12.64
N SER A 8 -5.71 -10.32 12.82
CA SER A 8 -6.68 -10.24 13.93
C SER A 8 -7.86 -11.21 13.76
N GLY A 9 -8.00 -11.85 12.61
CA GLY A 9 -9.15 -12.70 12.28
C GLY A 9 -10.39 -11.91 11.84
N GLN A 10 -10.33 -10.59 11.77
CA GLN A 10 -11.45 -9.82 11.24
C GLN A 10 -11.69 -10.10 9.75
N PRO A 11 -12.96 -10.19 9.31
CA PRO A 11 -13.28 -10.42 7.91
C PRO A 11 -12.70 -9.32 7.02
N LYS A 12 -11.92 -9.71 6.02
CA LYS A 12 -11.42 -8.79 5.00
C LYS A 12 -12.51 -8.63 3.94
N ARG A 13 -12.94 -7.40 3.71
CA ARG A 13 -13.93 -7.04 2.70
C ARG A 13 -13.22 -6.31 1.57
N ASP A 14 -13.84 -6.34 0.39
CA ASP A 14 -13.40 -5.57 -0.78
C ASP A 14 -11.93 -5.85 -1.17
N ILE A 15 -11.68 -7.05 -1.70
CA ILE A 15 -10.38 -7.48 -2.23
C ILE A 15 -10.39 -7.35 -3.78
N PRO A 16 -10.38 -6.12 -4.33
CA PRO A 16 -10.45 -5.89 -5.76
C PRO A 16 -9.10 -6.12 -6.45
N TYR A 17 -9.12 -6.10 -7.78
CA TYR A 17 -7.93 -5.97 -8.62
C TYR A 17 -6.96 -7.15 -8.56
N GLY A 18 -7.47 -8.39 -8.42
CA GLY A 18 -6.68 -9.61 -8.44
C GLY A 18 -5.84 -9.84 -7.19
N ARG A 19 -6.06 -9.05 -6.13
CA ARG A 19 -5.44 -9.29 -4.83
C ARG A 19 -5.97 -10.59 -4.24
N ARG A 20 -5.08 -11.46 -3.74
CA ARG A 20 -5.44 -12.78 -3.23
C ARG A 20 -5.05 -12.93 -1.76
N LEU A 21 -6.06 -13.10 -0.90
CA LEU A 21 -5.84 -13.42 0.50
C LEU A 21 -5.48 -14.90 0.65
N ARG A 22 -4.35 -15.17 1.25
CA ARG A 22 -3.87 -16.54 1.52
C ARG A 22 -4.55 -17.12 2.74
N GLN A 23 -4.67 -18.46 2.74
CA GLN A 23 -5.20 -19.24 3.87
C GLN A 23 -4.11 -20.03 4.59
N ASP A 24 -2.88 -19.96 4.09
CA ASP A 24 -1.74 -20.76 4.51
C ASP A 24 -0.68 -19.89 5.20
N TRP A 25 -1.09 -19.22 6.27
CA TRP A 25 -0.20 -18.44 7.13
C TRP A 25 1.00 -19.28 7.60
N GLY A 26 2.21 -18.75 7.41
CA GLY A 26 3.46 -19.46 7.76
C GLY A 26 4.15 -20.14 6.56
N ASN A 27 3.52 -20.22 5.41
CA ASN A 27 4.17 -20.66 4.19
C ASN A 27 4.93 -19.51 3.50
N LEU A 28 5.80 -19.86 2.54
CA LEU A 28 6.57 -18.86 1.79
C LEU A 28 5.65 -18.00 0.90
N PRO A 29 5.93 -16.70 0.78
CA PRO A 29 5.25 -15.84 -0.19
C PRO A 29 5.55 -16.27 -1.63
N GLU A 30 4.71 -15.83 -2.56
CA GLU A 30 4.97 -15.99 -3.98
C GLU A 30 6.04 -14.99 -4.43
N PHE A 31 7.26 -15.47 -4.59
CA PHE A 31 8.42 -14.65 -4.97
C PHE A 31 8.98 -15.01 -6.35
N LEU A 32 8.47 -16.08 -6.98
CA LEU A 32 8.87 -16.47 -8.32
C LEU A 32 8.01 -15.78 -9.38
N PRO A 33 8.57 -15.46 -10.55
CA PRO A 33 7.80 -14.94 -11.66
C PRO A 33 6.68 -15.90 -12.10
N ASN A 34 5.55 -15.33 -12.51
CA ASN A 34 4.46 -16.08 -13.15
C ASN A 34 4.88 -16.59 -14.56
N ALA A 35 3.95 -17.25 -15.26
CA ALA A 35 4.19 -17.77 -16.61
C ALA A 35 4.53 -16.69 -17.66
N GLN A 36 4.24 -15.41 -17.36
CA GLN A 36 4.57 -14.23 -18.16
C GLN A 36 5.89 -13.58 -17.77
N GLY A 37 6.59 -14.12 -16.77
CA GLY A 37 7.83 -13.56 -16.24
C GLY A 37 7.63 -12.39 -15.27
N GLU A 38 6.44 -12.18 -14.72
CA GLU A 38 6.08 -11.06 -13.86
C GLU A 38 6.03 -11.48 -12.39
N ILE A 39 6.55 -10.63 -11.50
CA ILE A 39 6.37 -10.74 -10.04
C ILE A 39 5.21 -9.82 -9.69
N THR A 40 4.05 -10.41 -9.37
CA THR A 40 2.79 -9.66 -9.20
C THR A 40 2.63 -9.02 -7.83
N ASN A 41 3.29 -9.55 -6.79
CA ASN A 41 3.12 -9.12 -5.39
C ASN A 41 1.65 -9.03 -4.96
N SER A 42 0.81 -9.94 -5.46
CA SER A 42 -0.64 -9.96 -5.27
C SER A 42 -1.13 -10.93 -4.22
N ASP A 43 -0.23 -11.66 -3.56
CA ASP A 43 -0.52 -12.57 -2.46
C ASP A 43 -0.41 -11.84 -1.11
N TYR A 44 -1.51 -11.84 -0.35
CA TYR A 44 -1.62 -11.18 0.94
C TYR A 44 -1.81 -12.24 2.03
N PHE A 45 -1.11 -12.09 3.15
CA PHE A 45 -1.29 -12.97 4.32
C PHE A 45 -2.39 -12.48 5.25
N GLY A 46 -2.76 -11.21 5.13
CA GLY A 46 -3.89 -10.63 5.84
C GLY A 46 -3.57 -10.13 7.24
N GLY A 47 -2.30 -9.94 7.58
CA GLY A 47 -1.93 -9.16 8.75
C GLY A 47 -2.50 -7.75 8.68
N ASP A 48 -2.86 -7.17 9.82
CA ASP A 48 -3.62 -5.93 9.88
C ASP A 48 -3.24 -5.05 11.09
N LEU A 49 -3.76 -3.82 11.10
CA LEU A 49 -3.48 -2.84 12.14
C LEU A 49 -3.98 -3.32 13.51
N ARG A 50 -5.12 -4.02 13.55
CA ARG A 50 -5.67 -4.57 14.78
C ARG A 50 -4.82 -5.73 15.30
N GLY A 51 -4.30 -6.58 14.42
CA GLY A 51 -3.37 -7.62 14.81
C GLY A 51 -2.07 -7.05 15.41
N ILE A 52 -1.62 -5.87 14.94
CA ILE A 52 -0.50 -5.17 15.57
C ILE A 52 -0.91 -4.67 16.96
N GLU A 53 -2.08 -4.04 17.09
CA GLU A 53 -2.60 -3.53 18.36
C GLU A 53 -2.71 -4.63 19.42
N GLU A 54 -3.24 -5.78 19.06
CA GLU A 54 -3.40 -6.94 19.94
C GLU A 54 -2.07 -7.53 20.43
N HIS A 55 -0.95 -7.22 19.76
CA HIS A 55 0.38 -7.70 20.10
C HIS A 55 1.33 -6.62 20.63
N LEU A 56 0.81 -5.45 21.03
CA LEU A 56 1.64 -4.38 21.59
C LEU A 56 2.37 -4.78 22.87
N ASP A 57 1.74 -5.58 23.73
CA ASP A 57 2.39 -6.04 24.97
C ASP A 57 3.58 -6.95 24.67
N TYR A 58 3.51 -7.83 23.69
CA TYR A 58 4.65 -8.59 23.19
C TYR A 58 5.78 -7.69 22.70
N LEU A 59 5.44 -6.61 21.99
CA LEU A 59 6.44 -5.65 21.50
C LEU A 59 7.08 -4.87 22.64
N VAL A 60 6.33 -4.52 23.69
CA VAL A 60 6.88 -3.92 24.94
C VAL A 60 7.85 -4.87 25.61
N ASP A 61 7.49 -6.13 25.79
CA ASP A 61 8.35 -7.15 26.40
C ASP A 61 9.63 -7.38 25.62
N LEU A 62 9.58 -7.19 24.29
CA LEU A 62 10.75 -7.23 23.40
C LEU A 62 11.62 -5.96 23.49
N GLY A 63 11.14 -4.91 24.18
CA GLY A 63 11.85 -3.64 24.32
C GLY A 63 11.65 -2.66 23.16
N VAL A 64 10.61 -2.85 22.34
CA VAL A 64 10.29 -1.95 21.22
C VAL A 64 9.76 -0.62 21.75
N THR A 65 10.33 0.48 21.28
CA THR A 65 9.91 1.85 21.63
C THR A 65 9.38 2.62 20.42
N CYS A 66 9.51 2.07 19.21
CA CYS A 66 9.04 2.69 17.99
C CYS A 66 8.63 1.61 16.98
N LEU A 67 7.47 1.78 16.36
CA LEU A 67 7.00 1.00 15.23
C LEU A 67 7.19 1.82 13.95
N TYR A 68 8.09 1.40 13.08
CA TYR A 68 8.15 1.89 11.71
C TYR A 68 7.33 0.96 10.83
N LEU A 69 6.21 1.46 10.32
CA LEU A 69 5.31 0.68 9.47
C LEU A 69 5.66 0.90 8.00
N ASN A 70 5.88 -0.17 7.25
CA ASN A 70 5.82 -0.12 5.77
C ASN A 70 4.51 0.55 5.34
N PRO A 71 4.40 1.06 4.10
CA PRO A 71 3.23 1.84 3.69
C PRO A 71 1.90 1.17 4.03
N ILE A 72 0.98 1.94 4.62
CA ILE A 72 -0.35 1.46 5.03
C ILE A 72 -1.47 1.99 4.15
N PHE A 73 -1.15 2.93 3.25
CA PHE A 73 -2.15 3.53 2.36
C PHE A 73 -2.60 2.57 1.26
N GLU A 74 -3.77 2.83 0.69
CA GLU A 74 -4.35 2.01 -0.37
C GLU A 74 -3.36 1.81 -1.51
N ALA A 75 -3.14 0.55 -1.89
CA ALA A 75 -2.27 0.14 -2.97
C ALA A 75 -2.68 -1.24 -3.49
N HIS A 76 -2.18 -1.63 -4.66
CA HIS A 76 -2.58 -2.90 -5.28
C HIS A 76 -1.45 -3.95 -5.29
N SER A 77 -0.40 -3.71 -4.51
CA SER A 77 0.64 -4.70 -4.17
C SER A 77 0.67 -4.98 -2.67
N ASN A 78 1.17 -6.13 -2.27
CA ASN A 78 1.25 -6.53 -0.87
C ASN A 78 2.20 -5.66 -0.04
N HIS A 79 3.23 -5.07 -0.66
CA HIS A 79 4.18 -4.16 -0.03
C HIS A 79 3.72 -2.70 0.04
N ARG A 80 2.75 -2.29 -0.78
CA ARG A 80 2.11 -0.97 -0.83
C ARG A 80 3.01 0.22 -1.18
N TYR A 81 4.22 -0.03 -1.70
CA TYR A 81 5.10 1.05 -2.16
C TYR A 81 4.61 1.72 -3.45
N ASN A 82 3.64 1.14 -4.17
CA ASN A 82 2.94 1.72 -5.30
C ASN A 82 1.61 2.35 -4.86
N THR A 83 1.66 3.36 -4.01
CA THR A 83 0.48 3.98 -3.41
C THR A 83 -0.56 4.38 -4.47
N ALA A 84 -1.80 3.95 -4.26
CA ALA A 84 -2.96 4.25 -5.11
C ALA A 84 -3.76 5.47 -4.62
N ASP A 85 -3.96 5.61 -3.32
CA ASP A 85 -4.58 6.80 -2.70
C ASP A 85 -3.99 7.06 -1.31
N PHE A 86 -3.25 8.16 -1.16
CA PHE A 86 -2.66 8.58 0.12
C PHE A 86 -3.68 9.01 1.18
N ARG A 87 -4.94 9.18 0.81
CA ARG A 87 -6.02 9.60 1.72
C ARG A 87 -6.79 8.44 2.33
N LYS A 88 -6.43 7.22 1.98
CA LYS A 88 -7.12 6.01 2.43
C LYS A 88 -6.15 4.99 2.98
N ILE A 89 -6.49 4.38 4.09
CA ILE A 89 -5.83 3.17 4.54
C ILE A 89 -6.25 2.01 3.65
N ASP A 90 -5.31 1.13 3.34
CA ASP A 90 -5.62 -0.08 2.57
C ASP A 90 -6.65 -0.94 3.31
N PRO A 91 -7.78 -1.29 2.68
CA PRO A 91 -8.87 -2.01 3.35
C PRO A 91 -8.48 -3.41 3.83
N LEU A 92 -7.38 -3.98 3.32
CA LEU A 92 -6.84 -5.23 3.87
C LEU A 92 -6.09 -5.03 5.19
N LEU A 93 -5.65 -3.82 5.49
CA LEU A 93 -5.00 -3.49 6.76
C LEU A 93 -5.98 -3.00 7.83
N GLY A 94 -7.12 -2.46 7.43
CA GLY A 94 -8.13 -1.93 8.35
C GLY A 94 -8.69 -0.59 7.92
N THR A 95 -9.21 0.13 8.89
CA THR A 95 -9.84 1.44 8.72
C THR A 95 -9.00 2.55 9.38
N GLU A 96 -9.42 3.79 9.19
CA GLU A 96 -8.83 4.94 9.89
C GLU A 96 -9.03 4.82 11.40
N GLU A 97 -10.19 4.31 11.84
CA GLU A 97 -10.49 4.06 13.26
C GLU A 97 -9.55 3.01 13.86
N ASP A 98 -9.23 1.94 13.13
CA ASP A 98 -8.26 0.93 13.56
C ASP A 98 -6.87 1.55 13.72
N PHE A 99 -6.47 2.45 12.81
CA PHE A 99 -5.19 3.15 12.93
C PHE A 99 -5.15 4.12 14.11
N ILE A 100 -6.23 4.88 14.33
CA ILE A 100 -6.35 5.77 15.50
C ILE A 100 -6.28 4.95 16.80
N SER A 101 -6.94 3.80 16.84
CA SER A 101 -6.90 2.89 18.00
C SER A 101 -5.49 2.39 18.27
N LEU A 102 -4.82 1.87 17.24
CA LEU A 102 -3.42 1.43 17.33
C LEU A 102 -2.50 2.54 17.86
N CYS A 103 -2.61 3.75 17.31
CA CYS A 103 -1.78 4.89 17.74
C CYS A 103 -2.00 5.24 19.21
N ARG A 104 -3.26 5.20 19.68
CA ARG A 104 -3.61 5.45 21.09
C ARG A 104 -3.02 4.37 21.99
N ALA A 105 -3.26 3.11 21.67
CA ALA A 105 -2.80 1.98 22.45
C ALA A 105 -1.26 1.88 22.49
N ALA A 106 -0.57 2.20 21.38
CA ALA A 106 0.88 2.29 21.32
C ALA A 106 1.42 3.41 22.22
N LYS A 107 0.81 4.60 22.15
CA LYS A 107 1.17 5.74 22.99
C LYS A 107 1.06 5.45 24.48
N GLU A 108 -0.01 4.76 24.92
CA GLU A 108 -0.20 4.34 26.31
C GLU A 108 0.90 3.41 26.82
N ARG A 109 1.57 2.70 25.90
CA ARG A 109 2.71 1.79 26.17
C ARG A 109 4.07 2.42 25.91
N GLY A 110 4.14 3.71 25.62
CA GLY A 110 5.38 4.40 25.31
C GLY A 110 6.00 4.06 23.96
N ILE A 111 5.20 3.50 23.03
CA ILE A 111 5.64 3.15 21.67
C ILE A 111 5.24 4.27 20.70
N ALA A 112 6.22 4.84 20.01
CA ALA A 112 5.97 5.77 18.91
C ALA A 112 5.57 5.00 17.64
N VAL A 113 4.77 5.64 16.77
CA VAL A 113 4.41 5.09 15.45
C VAL A 113 4.94 6.02 14.37
N VAL A 114 5.69 5.47 13.41
CA VAL A 114 6.23 6.15 12.24
C VAL A 114 5.68 5.49 10.98
N LEU A 115 5.14 6.29 10.07
CA LEU A 115 4.62 5.81 8.78
C LEU A 115 5.66 6.01 7.68
N ASP A 116 5.75 5.03 6.79
CA ASP A 116 6.50 5.17 5.55
C ASP A 116 5.74 6.05 4.55
N GLY A 117 6.33 7.17 4.18
CA GLY A 117 5.78 8.12 3.21
C GLY A 117 6.47 8.01 1.86
N VAL A 118 5.89 7.29 0.92
CA VAL A 118 6.42 7.12 -0.43
C VAL A 118 5.98 8.29 -1.29
N PHE A 119 6.72 9.42 -1.27
CA PHE A 119 6.31 10.65 -1.95
C PHE A 119 7.03 10.90 -3.27
N ASN A 120 8.03 10.10 -3.63
CA ASN A 120 8.80 10.24 -4.87
C ASN A 120 8.13 9.61 -6.10
N HIS A 121 7.12 8.77 -5.93
CA HIS A 121 6.32 8.17 -7.00
C HIS A 121 4.97 7.72 -6.48
N THR A 122 4.05 7.41 -7.40
CA THR A 122 2.78 6.72 -7.11
C THR A 122 2.71 5.41 -7.89
N GLY A 123 1.71 4.59 -7.65
CA GLY A 123 1.34 3.52 -8.58
C GLY A 123 0.85 4.11 -9.91
N SER A 124 1.17 3.47 -11.03
CA SER A 124 0.58 3.87 -12.32
C SER A 124 -0.95 3.72 -12.31
N ASP A 125 -1.44 2.83 -11.48
CA ASP A 125 -2.85 2.53 -11.23
C ASP A 125 -3.48 3.37 -10.10
N SER A 126 -2.77 4.40 -9.61
CA SER A 126 -3.27 5.33 -8.58
C SER A 126 -4.37 6.26 -9.11
N ILE A 127 -5.17 6.82 -8.21
CA ILE A 127 -6.15 7.86 -8.55
C ILE A 127 -5.47 9.11 -9.16
N TYR A 128 -4.21 9.34 -8.83
CA TYR A 128 -3.44 10.50 -9.29
C TYR A 128 -2.95 10.33 -10.74
N PHE A 129 -2.54 9.11 -11.14
CA PHE A 129 -2.03 8.82 -12.49
C PHE A 129 -3.04 8.11 -13.38
N ASN A 130 -3.63 7.02 -12.91
CA ASN A 130 -4.75 6.26 -13.51
C ASN A 130 -4.49 5.69 -14.92
N LYS A 131 -3.32 5.15 -15.17
CA LYS A 131 -3.00 4.53 -16.47
C LYS A 131 -3.93 3.36 -16.80
N GLU A 132 -4.23 2.53 -15.82
CA GLU A 132 -5.07 1.33 -15.93
C GLU A 132 -6.59 1.62 -15.98
N GLY A 133 -7.00 2.89 -15.77
CA GLY A 133 -8.40 3.32 -15.90
C GLY A 133 -9.32 2.91 -14.75
N ARG A 134 -8.76 2.57 -13.59
CA ARG A 134 -9.52 2.09 -12.43
C ARG A 134 -10.49 3.13 -11.86
N TYR A 135 -10.20 4.41 -12.08
CA TYR A 135 -10.95 5.55 -11.55
C TYR A 135 -11.75 6.31 -12.63
N GLY A 136 -11.94 5.68 -13.82
CA GLY A 136 -12.68 6.26 -14.94
C GLY A 136 -11.81 7.10 -15.88
N GLU A 137 -12.39 7.46 -17.05
CA GLU A 137 -11.64 8.08 -18.15
C GLU A 137 -11.21 9.52 -17.91
N ASN A 138 -11.94 10.24 -17.06
CA ASN A 138 -11.68 11.66 -16.76
C ASN A 138 -10.98 11.86 -15.40
N THR A 139 -10.14 10.89 -15.01
CA THR A 139 -9.44 10.92 -13.72
C THR A 139 -7.97 10.55 -13.92
N GLY A 140 -7.10 11.28 -13.21
CA GLY A 140 -5.67 11.02 -13.19
C GLY A 140 -4.91 11.61 -14.38
N ALA A 141 -3.63 11.85 -14.17
CA ALA A 141 -2.76 12.57 -15.09
C ALA A 141 -2.56 11.88 -16.45
N TYR A 142 -2.66 10.57 -16.49
CA TYR A 142 -2.45 9.79 -17.72
C TYR A 142 -3.65 9.86 -18.66
N ARG A 143 -4.88 9.82 -18.12
CA ARG A 143 -6.12 9.78 -18.92
C ARG A 143 -6.72 11.12 -19.19
N ASP A 144 -6.54 12.08 -18.28
CA ASP A 144 -7.09 13.41 -18.40
C ASP A 144 -5.98 14.47 -18.49
N PRO A 145 -5.75 15.11 -19.66
CA PRO A 145 -4.78 16.18 -19.79
C PRO A 145 -5.13 17.42 -18.96
N GLN A 146 -6.38 17.57 -18.50
CA GLN A 146 -6.84 18.64 -17.63
C GLN A 146 -6.87 18.24 -16.15
N SER A 147 -6.40 17.05 -15.82
CA SER A 147 -6.34 16.58 -14.43
C SER A 147 -5.57 17.55 -13.54
N PRO A 148 -6.04 17.84 -12.31
CA PRO A 148 -5.29 18.64 -11.34
C PRO A 148 -3.95 18.01 -10.96
N TYR A 149 -3.78 16.72 -11.21
CA TYR A 149 -2.54 15.99 -10.98
C TYR A 149 -1.60 15.99 -12.18
N ARG A 150 -1.98 16.61 -13.31
CA ARG A 150 -1.18 16.60 -14.54
C ARG A 150 0.22 17.18 -14.35
N SER A 151 0.35 18.23 -13.53
CA SER A 151 1.61 18.89 -13.21
C SER A 151 2.48 18.13 -12.19
N TRP A 152 1.99 17.06 -11.60
CA TRP A 152 2.76 16.24 -10.67
C TRP A 152 3.73 15.30 -11.39
N TYR A 153 3.56 15.11 -12.70
CA TYR A 153 4.32 14.12 -13.46
C TYR A 153 4.97 14.75 -14.69
N HIS A 154 6.22 14.38 -14.92
CA HIS A 154 6.93 14.78 -16.13
C HIS A 154 6.67 13.79 -17.27
N PHE A 155 5.88 14.24 -18.26
CA PHE A 155 5.65 13.48 -19.49
C PHE A 155 6.65 13.89 -20.57
N ILE A 156 7.42 12.96 -21.07
CA ILE A 156 8.34 13.15 -22.19
C ILE A 156 7.53 13.19 -23.50
N ASN A 157 6.58 12.27 -23.64
CA ASN A 157 5.62 12.23 -24.76
C ASN A 157 4.27 11.74 -24.25
N TYR A 158 3.34 12.67 -24.04
CA TYR A 158 2.02 12.42 -23.45
C TYR A 158 1.15 11.54 -24.35
N PRO A 159 0.43 10.56 -23.77
CA PRO A 159 0.50 10.11 -22.38
C PRO A 159 1.51 8.97 -22.18
N ASN A 160 2.12 8.44 -23.24
CA ASN A 160 2.73 7.11 -23.25
C ASN A 160 4.16 7.07 -22.71
N SER A 161 4.86 8.21 -22.65
CA SER A 161 6.23 8.28 -22.16
C SER A 161 6.36 9.33 -21.06
N TYR A 162 6.81 8.91 -19.89
CA TYR A 162 6.93 9.71 -18.68
C TYR A 162 8.10 9.23 -17.82
N GLU A 163 8.59 10.08 -16.96
CA GLU A 163 9.61 9.71 -16.00
C GLU A 163 9.06 8.74 -14.95
N SER A 164 9.84 7.74 -14.61
CA SER A 164 9.46 6.70 -13.66
C SER A 164 10.63 6.28 -12.80
N TRP A 165 10.34 5.86 -11.57
CA TRP A 165 11.33 5.45 -10.59
C TRP A 165 12.10 4.23 -11.10
N TRP A 166 13.41 4.40 -11.27
CA TRP A 166 14.34 3.40 -11.85
C TRP A 166 13.90 2.82 -13.20
N GLY A 167 13.08 3.56 -13.96
CA GLY A 167 12.57 3.09 -15.25
C GLY A 167 11.38 2.12 -15.18
N PHE A 168 10.82 1.89 -14.00
CA PHE A 168 9.61 1.08 -13.86
C PHE A 168 8.36 1.88 -14.23
N ASN A 169 7.81 1.61 -15.40
CA ASN A 169 6.61 2.29 -15.90
C ASN A 169 5.35 2.13 -15.02
N THR A 170 5.42 1.25 -14.02
CA THR A 170 4.37 1.09 -12.99
C THR A 170 4.52 2.07 -11.83
N LEU A 171 5.60 2.86 -11.80
CA LEU A 171 5.96 3.76 -10.70
C LEU A 171 6.31 5.16 -11.27
N PRO A 172 5.33 5.92 -11.81
CA PRO A 172 5.56 7.28 -12.31
C PRO A 172 6.08 8.20 -11.21
N ASN A 173 7.15 8.94 -11.51
CA ASN A 173 7.75 9.89 -10.57
C ASN A 173 6.81 11.08 -10.33
N VAL A 174 6.81 11.55 -9.09
CA VAL A 174 6.18 12.80 -8.65
C VAL A 174 7.27 13.84 -8.44
N GLU A 175 7.04 15.05 -8.97
CA GLU A 175 7.90 16.23 -8.80
C GLU A 175 7.52 17.06 -7.57
#